data_47780670d997160aab12eab391de89cd
#
_entry.id   47780670d997160aab12eab391de89cd
#
_cell.length_a   1.000
_cell.length_b   1.000
_cell.length_c   1.000
_cell.angle_alpha   90.00
_cell.angle_beta   90.00
_cell.angle_gamma   90.00
#
_symmetry.space_group_name_H-M   'P 1'
#
loop_
_entity.id
_entity.type
_entity.pdbx_description
1 polymer ?
#
loop_
_entity_poly.entity_id
_entity_poly.type
_entity_poly.pdbx_seq_one_letter_code
_entity_poly.pdbx_strand_id
1 'polypeptide(L)'
;MSNPSVTNDAVSPNAKRLLWAGFMAILAAGVGFSIRAGILGDWGAQFGFTQSDLGQITGGGLTGFGIIILLSSLIADKVGYGKLMTLAFVMHFLSAVLTLAATPLFQAKVGVDPIAAKQIAYQCLFWGMFLFAIGNGIAEAVVNPLVATLFP
;
A
#
# COMPACT_ATOMS: atom_id res chain seq x y z
N MET A 1 -25.44 -45.94 -17.64
CA MET A 1 -24.47 -45.09 -16.94
C MET A 1 -24.37 -43.78 -17.69
N SER A 2 -25.13 -42.80 -17.31
CA SER A 2 -25.15 -41.46 -17.91
C SER A 2 -23.98 -40.66 -17.30
N ASN A 3 -23.07 -40.28 -18.19
CA ASN A 3 -21.95 -39.42 -17.89
C ASN A 3 -22.49 -38.04 -17.42
N PRO A 4 -22.18 -37.53 -16.22
CA PRO A 4 -22.54 -36.18 -15.85
C PRO A 4 -21.78 -35.23 -16.77
N SER A 5 -22.51 -34.49 -17.61
CA SER A 5 -21.99 -33.41 -18.43
C SER A 5 -21.25 -32.43 -17.51
N VAL A 6 -19.92 -32.32 -17.73
CA VAL A 6 -19.11 -31.24 -17.18
C VAL A 6 -19.73 -29.96 -17.74
N THR A 7 -20.53 -29.29 -16.92
CA THR A 7 -20.99 -27.93 -17.23
C THR A 7 -19.74 -27.05 -17.25
N ASN A 8 -19.38 -26.60 -18.44
CA ASN A 8 -18.44 -25.50 -18.63
C ASN A 8 -19.11 -24.27 -17.97
N ASP A 9 -18.89 -24.08 -16.67
CA ASP A 9 -19.31 -22.88 -15.98
C ASP A 9 -18.48 -21.72 -16.55
N ALA A 10 -19.04 -21.09 -17.56
CA ALA A 10 -18.41 -19.93 -18.19
C ALA A 10 -18.21 -18.86 -17.11
N VAL A 11 -16.95 -18.55 -16.83
CA VAL A 11 -16.54 -17.52 -15.85
C VAL A 11 -17.36 -16.26 -16.12
N SER A 12 -18.09 -15.80 -15.10
CA SER A 12 -19.01 -14.67 -15.26
C SER A 12 -18.29 -13.40 -15.74
N PRO A 13 -18.92 -12.52 -16.51
CA PRO A 13 -18.30 -11.24 -16.92
C PRO A 13 -17.82 -10.40 -15.75
N ASN A 14 -18.47 -10.50 -14.59
CA ASN A 14 -18.06 -9.81 -13.37
C ASN A 14 -16.76 -10.39 -12.78
N ALA A 15 -16.53 -11.70 -12.86
CA ALA A 15 -15.31 -12.32 -12.39
C ALA A 15 -14.07 -11.79 -13.15
N LYS A 16 -14.18 -11.67 -14.47
CA LYS A 16 -13.10 -11.06 -15.29
C LYS A 16 -12.82 -9.60 -14.94
N ARG A 17 -13.87 -8.82 -14.69
CA ARG A 17 -13.74 -7.41 -14.26
C ARG A 17 -13.05 -7.31 -12.90
N LEU A 18 -13.42 -8.15 -11.94
CA LEU A 18 -12.83 -8.20 -10.61
C LEU A 18 -11.38 -8.65 -10.67
N LEU A 19 -11.04 -9.64 -11.52
CA LEU A 19 -9.67 -10.05 -11.76
C LEU A 19 -8.80 -8.89 -12.24
N TRP A 20 -9.24 -8.15 -13.27
CA TRP A 20 -8.52 -7.01 -13.79
C TRP A 20 -8.39 -5.89 -12.76
N ALA A 21 -9.44 -5.59 -12.00
CA ALA A 21 -9.40 -4.60 -10.94
C ALA A 21 -8.39 -5.00 -9.84
N GLY A 22 -8.39 -6.26 -9.42
CA GLY A 22 -7.42 -6.78 -8.46
C GLY A 22 -5.99 -6.73 -8.99
N PHE A 23 -5.77 -7.16 -10.24
CA PHE A 23 -4.47 -7.08 -10.89
C PHE A 23 -3.94 -5.65 -10.93
N MET A 24 -4.76 -4.68 -11.34
CA MET A 24 -4.36 -3.27 -11.38
C MET A 24 -4.07 -2.70 -9.99
N ALA A 25 -4.81 -3.13 -8.97
CA ALA A 25 -4.55 -2.71 -7.58
C ALA A 25 -3.18 -3.21 -7.09
N ILE A 26 -2.86 -4.49 -7.29
CA ILE A 26 -1.56 -5.07 -6.91
C ILE A 26 -0.42 -4.48 -7.75
N LEU A 27 -0.63 -4.26 -9.05
CA LEU A 27 0.34 -3.61 -9.92
C LEU A 27 0.67 -2.19 -9.42
N ALA A 28 -0.36 -1.39 -9.11
CA ALA A 28 -0.18 -0.04 -8.56
C ALA A 28 0.59 -0.05 -7.23
N ALA A 29 0.30 -1.03 -6.37
CA ALA A 29 1.01 -1.26 -5.13
C ALA A 29 2.50 -1.55 -5.38
N GLY A 30 2.82 -2.47 -6.28
CA GLY A 30 4.20 -2.81 -6.65
C GLY A 30 4.97 -1.63 -7.26
N VAL A 31 4.35 -0.87 -8.16
CA VAL A 31 4.93 0.37 -8.72
C VAL A 31 5.18 1.39 -7.61
N GLY A 32 4.24 1.56 -6.68
CA GLY A 32 4.40 2.46 -5.55
C GLY A 32 5.57 2.09 -4.63
N PHE A 33 5.81 0.80 -4.38
CA PHE A 33 6.99 0.33 -3.66
C PHE A 33 8.28 0.60 -4.43
N SER A 34 8.30 0.30 -5.72
CA SER A 34 9.47 0.49 -6.58
C SER A 34 9.90 1.96 -6.66
N ILE A 35 8.94 2.87 -6.81
CA ILE A 35 9.22 4.32 -6.80
C ILE A 35 9.84 4.73 -5.47
N ARG A 36 9.24 4.34 -4.34
CA ARG A 36 9.75 4.71 -3.01
C ARG A 36 11.15 4.14 -2.75
N ALA A 37 11.42 2.91 -3.16
CA ALA A 37 12.74 2.32 -3.06
C ALA A 37 13.76 3.08 -3.92
N GLY A 38 13.38 3.48 -5.12
CA GLY A 38 14.25 4.21 -6.05
C GLY A 38 14.65 5.60 -5.58
N ILE A 39 13.77 6.31 -4.86
CA ILE A 39 14.01 7.70 -4.41
C ILE A 39 14.57 7.81 -2.98
N LEU A 40 14.87 6.69 -2.30
CA LEU A 40 15.42 6.73 -0.93
C LEU A 40 16.71 7.52 -0.83
N GLY A 41 17.61 7.37 -1.79
CA GLY A 41 18.86 8.13 -1.86
C GLY A 41 18.62 9.64 -2.01
N ASP A 42 17.65 10.02 -2.82
CA ASP A 42 17.26 11.41 -3.04
C ASP A 42 16.67 12.03 -1.76
N TRP A 43 15.84 11.29 -1.01
CA TRP A 43 15.37 11.73 0.30
C TRP A 43 16.51 11.90 1.30
N GLY A 44 17.49 10.97 1.29
CA GLY A 44 18.70 11.09 2.11
C GLY A 44 19.44 12.39 1.84
N ALA A 45 19.69 12.69 0.57
CA ALA A 45 20.38 13.91 0.14
C ALA A 45 19.56 15.17 0.42
N GLN A 46 18.26 15.17 0.10
CA GLN A 46 17.37 16.34 0.21
C GLN A 46 17.12 16.76 1.65
N PHE A 47 16.88 15.80 2.55
CA PHE A 47 16.48 16.07 3.94
C PHE A 47 17.61 15.86 4.95
N GLY A 48 18.78 15.45 4.50
CA GLY A 48 19.92 15.14 5.38
C GLY A 48 19.69 13.91 6.25
N PHE A 49 18.97 12.89 5.75
CA PHE A 49 18.73 11.65 6.47
C PHE A 49 19.96 10.75 6.44
N THR A 50 20.20 10.10 7.58
CA THR A 50 21.16 9.01 7.69
C THR A 50 20.59 7.72 7.11
N GLN A 51 21.45 6.72 6.87
CA GLN A 51 21.00 5.38 6.47
C GLN A 51 20.08 4.75 7.53
N SER A 52 20.30 5.07 8.81
CA SER A 52 19.42 4.64 9.90
C SER A 52 18.03 5.27 9.81
N ASP A 53 17.95 6.58 9.51
CA ASP A 53 16.67 7.27 9.33
C ASP A 53 15.87 6.64 8.17
N LEU A 54 16.54 6.41 7.03
CA LEU A 54 15.94 5.77 5.86
C LEU A 54 15.50 4.32 6.13
N GLY A 55 16.33 3.59 6.88
CA GLY A 55 16.01 2.23 7.33
C GLY A 55 14.79 2.18 8.25
N GLN A 56 14.63 3.16 9.14
CA GLN A 56 13.44 3.25 10.01
C GLN A 56 12.17 3.60 9.22
N ILE A 57 12.27 4.54 8.26
CA ILE A 57 11.16 4.91 7.39
C ILE A 57 10.66 3.67 6.61
N THR A 58 11.58 2.93 5.98
CA THR A 58 11.23 1.74 5.19
C THR A 58 10.83 0.54 6.05
N GLY A 59 11.57 0.29 7.14
CA GLY A 59 11.34 -0.84 8.04
C GLY A 59 10.00 -0.74 8.77
N GLY A 60 9.60 0.46 9.20
CA GLY A 60 8.28 0.71 9.77
C GLY A 60 7.15 0.34 8.81
N GLY A 61 7.31 0.68 7.52
CA GLY A 61 6.38 0.28 6.47
C GLY A 61 6.30 -1.23 6.29
N LEU A 62 7.43 -1.91 6.13
CA LEU A 62 7.46 -3.37 5.92
C LEU A 62 6.87 -4.14 7.11
N THR A 63 7.16 -3.72 8.34
CA THR A 63 6.57 -4.31 9.55
C THR A 63 5.06 -4.10 9.58
N GLY A 64 4.59 -2.89 9.28
CA GLY A 64 3.17 -2.57 9.17
C GLY A 64 2.45 -3.42 8.13
N PHE A 65 3.05 -3.61 6.95
CA PHE A 65 2.52 -4.48 5.90
C PHE A 65 2.28 -5.92 6.39
N GLY A 66 3.30 -6.55 7.00
CA GLY A 66 3.19 -7.93 7.48
C GLY A 66 2.11 -8.11 8.54
N ILE A 67 1.97 -7.18 9.47
CA ILE A 67 0.93 -7.23 10.50
C ILE A 67 -0.46 -7.02 9.87
N ILE A 68 -0.62 -6.04 9.00
CA ILE A 68 -1.92 -5.67 8.44
C ILE A 68 -2.44 -6.73 7.47
N ILE A 69 -1.61 -7.38 6.68
CA ILE A 69 -2.08 -8.46 5.80
C ILE A 69 -2.70 -9.61 6.62
N LEU A 70 -2.09 -9.98 7.74
CA LEU A 70 -2.63 -11.00 8.64
C LEU A 70 -3.97 -10.57 9.26
N LEU A 71 -4.01 -9.38 9.85
CA LEU A 71 -5.23 -8.86 10.49
C LEU A 71 -6.37 -8.70 9.48
N SER A 72 -6.09 -8.15 8.30
CA SER A 72 -7.10 -7.94 7.26
C SER A 72 -7.64 -9.25 6.71
N SER A 73 -6.79 -10.27 6.55
CA SER A 73 -7.22 -11.61 6.12
C SER A 73 -8.19 -12.26 7.11
N LEU A 74 -7.97 -12.07 8.43
CA LEU A 74 -8.85 -12.63 9.46
C LEU A 74 -10.24 -11.97 9.50
N ILE A 75 -10.37 -10.73 9.06
CA ILE A 75 -11.64 -9.98 9.13
C ILE A 75 -12.30 -9.78 7.76
N ALA A 76 -11.65 -10.18 6.67
CA ALA A 76 -12.09 -9.91 5.31
C ALA A 76 -13.53 -10.38 5.04
N ASP A 77 -13.87 -11.60 5.45
CA ASP A 77 -15.19 -12.17 5.26
C ASP A 77 -16.29 -11.48 6.09
N LYS A 78 -15.91 -10.95 7.27
CA LYS A 78 -16.85 -10.24 8.15
C LYS A 78 -17.10 -8.80 7.74
N VAL A 79 -16.05 -8.10 7.34
CA VAL A 79 -16.11 -6.67 6.96
C VAL A 79 -16.63 -6.51 5.55
N GLY A 80 -16.25 -7.42 4.66
CA GLY A 80 -16.56 -7.43 3.24
C GLY A 80 -15.48 -6.76 2.39
N TYR A 81 -15.17 -7.39 1.26
CA TYR A 81 -14.07 -7.01 0.36
C TYR A 81 -14.17 -5.57 -0.16
N GLY A 82 -15.39 -5.12 -0.49
CA GLY A 82 -15.60 -3.75 -0.99
C GLY A 82 -15.22 -2.67 0.03
N LYS A 83 -15.56 -2.84 1.31
CA LYS A 83 -15.22 -1.89 2.36
C LYS A 83 -13.72 -1.87 2.62
N LEU A 84 -13.07 -3.03 2.61
CA LEU A 84 -11.62 -3.13 2.78
C LEU A 84 -10.88 -2.48 1.61
N MET A 85 -11.32 -2.69 0.37
CA MET A 85 -10.72 -2.01 -0.80
C MET A 85 -10.89 -0.49 -0.74
N THR A 86 -12.04 0.00 -0.26
CA THR A 86 -12.23 1.45 -0.02
C THR A 86 -11.27 1.95 1.05
N LEU A 87 -11.08 1.20 2.14
CA LEU A 87 -10.11 1.55 3.18
C LEU A 87 -8.69 1.56 2.63
N ALA A 88 -8.30 0.55 1.84
CA ALA A 88 -7.00 0.52 1.17
C ALA A 88 -6.76 1.76 0.31
N PHE A 89 -7.76 2.17 -0.48
CA PHE A 89 -7.69 3.40 -1.28
C PHE A 89 -7.48 4.64 -0.40
N VAL A 90 -8.23 4.77 0.68
CA VAL A 90 -8.07 5.91 1.61
C VAL A 90 -6.66 5.94 2.22
N MET A 91 -6.12 4.77 2.61
CA MET A 91 -4.76 4.68 3.15
C MET A 91 -3.71 5.09 2.11
N HIS A 92 -3.85 4.65 0.85
CA HIS A 92 -2.96 5.07 -0.23
C HIS A 92 -3.06 6.56 -0.51
N PHE A 93 -4.26 7.13 -0.52
CA PHE A 93 -4.47 8.56 -0.72
C PHE A 93 -3.80 9.39 0.38
N LEU A 94 -4.03 9.05 1.65
CA LEU A 94 -3.40 9.73 2.78
C LEU A 94 -1.87 9.56 2.77
N SER A 95 -1.38 8.38 2.40
CA SER A 95 0.05 8.14 2.19
C SER A 95 0.65 9.09 1.15
N ALA A 96 -0.01 9.24 0.01
CA ALA A 96 0.44 10.15 -1.04
C ALA A 96 0.47 11.61 -0.56
N VAL A 97 -0.58 12.05 0.14
CA VAL A 97 -0.65 13.40 0.72
C VAL A 97 0.52 13.65 1.66
N LEU A 98 0.77 12.74 2.60
CA LEU A 98 1.89 12.89 3.56
C LEU A 98 3.25 12.88 2.86
N THR A 99 3.46 11.95 1.93
CA THR A 99 4.72 11.85 1.19
C THR A 99 5.00 13.13 0.40
N LEU A 100 4.00 13.67 -0.29
CA LEU A 100 4.13 14.90 -1.07
C LEU A 100 4.27 16.15 -0.19
N ALA A 101 3.69 16.15 1.00
CA ALA A 101 3.80 17.25 1.96
C ALA A 101 5.20 17.39 2.58
N ALA A 102 6.03 16.35 2.56
CA ALA A 102 7.35 16.36 3.18
C ALA A 102 8.24 17.49 2.63
N THR A 103 8.34 17.64 1.32
CA THR A 103 9.19 18.65 0.69
C THR A 103 8.76 20.09 0.98
N PRO A 104 7.51 20.52 0.75
CA PRO A 104 7.11 21.90 1.03
C PRO A 104 7.18 22.24 2.52
N LEU A 105 6.85 21.30 3.42
CA LEU A 105 6.96 21.53 4.86
C LEU A 105 8.41 21.66 5.32
N PHE A 106 9.31 20.85 4.77
CA PHE A 106 10.74 20.99 5.00
C PHE A 106 11.26 22.34 4.54
N GLN A 107 10.96 22.73 3.31
CA GLN A 107 11.41 23.99 2.72
C GLN A 107 10.91 25.21 3.48
N ALA A 108 9.69 25.17 3.99
CA ALA A 108 9.12 26.25 4.78
C ALA A 108 9.84 26.50 6.11
N LYS A 109 10.56 25.49 6.63
CA LYS A 109 11.22 25.56 7.95
C LYS A 109 12.73 25.54 7.92
N VAL A 110 13.37 24.99 6.88
CA VAL A 110 14.82 24.71 6.87
C VAL A 110 15.69 25.96 7.04
N GLY A 111 15.21 27.13 6.57
CA GLY A 111 15.91 28.40 6.73
C GLY A 111 15.85 29.00 8.15
N VAL A 112 14.92 28.57 8.99
CA VAL A 112 14.71 29.08 10.34
C VAL A 112 15.15 28.05 11.40
N ASP A 113 14.74 26.81 11.24
CA ASP A 113 15.04 25.70 12.15
C ASP A 113 15.27 24.41 11.35
N PRO A 114 16.53 24.14 10.97
CA PRO A 114 16.87 22.96 10.17
C PRO A 114 16.58 21.63 10.88
N ILE A 115 16.66 21.60 12.23
CA ILE A 115 16.39 20.39 13.01
C ILE A 115 14.89 20.06 12.96
N ALA A 116 14.05 21.05 13.22
CA ALA A 116 12.60 20.87 13.13
C ALA A 116 12.17 20.55 11.69
N ALA A 117 12.78 21.17 10.67
CA ALA A 117 12.53 20.88 9.27
C ALA A 117 12.79 19.41 8.94
N LYS A 118 13.97 18.89 9.32
CA LYS A 118 14.32 17.46 9.16
C LYS A 118 13.33 16.55 9.85
N GLN A 119 12.95 16.88 11.11
CA GLN A 119 12.00 16.08 11.89
C GLN A 119 10.60 16.03 11.23
N ILE A 120 10.11 17.15 10.70
CA ILE A 120 8.84 17.22 9.99
C ILE A 120 8.88 16.32 8.74
N ALA A 121 9.93 16.44 7.92
CA ALA A 121 10.09 15.59 6.73
C ALA A 121 10.14 14.10 7.11
N TYR A 122 10.87 13.76 8.16
CA TYR A 122 10.94 12.39 8.68
C TYR A 122 9.56 11.85 9.06
N GLN A 123 8.79 12.61 9.84
CA GLN A 123 7.43 12.19 10.25
C GLN A 123 6.50 12.03 9.04
N CYS A 124 6.53 12.95 8.09
CA CYS A 124 5.73 12.85 6.86
C CYS A 124 6.06 11.58 6.08
N LEU A 125 7.35 11.27 5.90
CA LEU A 125 7.77 10.11 5.12
C LEU A 125 7.56 8.79 5.89
N PHE A 126 7.79 8.78 7.20
CA PHE A 126 7.56 7.60 8.03
C PHE A 126 6.06 7.21 8.03
N TRP A 127 5.18 8.15 8.35
CA TRP A 127 3.74 7.89 8.35
C TRP A 127 3.20 7.68 6.95
N GLY A 128 3.74 8.39 5.95
CA GLY A 128 3.42 8.16 4.55
C GLY A 128 3.74 6.73 4.11
N MET A 129 4.93 6.20 4.47
CA MET A 129 5.32 4.83 4.18
C MET A 129 4.46 3.81 4.96
N PHE A 130 4.18 4.09 6.23
CA PHE A 130 3.36 3.24 7.07
C PHE A 130 1.93 3.10 6.54
N LEU A 131 1.27 4.20 6.17
CA LEU A 131 -0.07 4.18 5.57
C LEU A 131 -0.07 3.49 4.21
N PHE A 132 0.98 3.68 3.40
CA PHE A 132 1.15 2.96 2.14
C PHE A 132 1.18 1.43 2.36
N ALA A 133 1.93 1.00 3.34
CA ALA A 133 2.05 -0.40 3.71
C ALA A 133 0.72 -0.99 4.22
N ILE A 134 -0.04 -0.23 5.03
CA ILE A 134 -1.39 -0.61 5.45
C ILE A 134 -2.28 -0.82 4.22
N GLY A 135 -2.32 0.15 3.30
CA GLY A 135 -3.12 0.06 2.08
C GLY A 135 -2.80 -1.18 1.25
N ASN A 136 -1.51 -1.47 1.07
CA ASN A 136 -1.05 -2.67 0.35
C ASN A 136 -1.43 -3.97 1.07
N GLY A 137 -1.23 -4.05 2.39
CA GLY A 137 -1.59 -5.24 3.16
C GLY A 137 -3.09 -5.55 3.08
N ILE A 138 -3.95 -4.52 3.14
CA ILE A 138 -5.39 -4.67 2.96
C ILE A 138 -5.72 -5.12 1.52
N ALA A 139 -5.11 -4.50 0.51
CA ALA A 139 -5.36 -4.84 -0.88
C ALA A 139 -5.00 -6.29 -1.19
N GLU A 140 -3.85 -6.78 -0.72
CA GLU A 140 -3.44 -8.18 -0.90
C GLU A 140 -4.34 -9.16 -0.15
N ALA A 141 -4.75 -8.82 1.08
CA ALA A 141 -5.67 -9.64 1.86
C ALA A 141 -7.05 -9.79 1.21
N VAL A 142 -7.42 -8.85 0.33
CA VAL A 142 -8.68 -8.90 -0.44
C VAL A 142 -8.49 -9.58 -1.78
N VAL A 143 -7.47 -9.20 -2.55
CA VAL A 143 -7.33 -9.63 -3.95
C VAL A 143 -6.98 -11.10 -4.05
N ASN A 144 -6.08 -11.61 -3.19
CA ASN A 144 -5.62 -13.00 -3.27
C ASN A 144 -6.77 -14.01 -3.07
N PRO A 145 -7.57 -13.97 -2.00
CA PRO A 145 -8.69 -14.89 -1.83
C PRO A 145 -9.82 -14.64 -2.84
N LEU A 146 -10.03 -13.39 -3.28
CA LEU A 146 -11.02 -13.08 -4.31
C LEU A 146 -10.71 -13.80 -5.62
N VAL A 147 -9.45 -13.77 -6.07
CA VAL A 147 -9.02 -14.47 -7.30
C VAL A 147 -9.19 -15.97 -7.14
N ALA A 148 -8.77 -16.55 -6.02
CA ALA A 148 -8.91 -17.97 -5.75
C ALA A 148 -10.37 -18.45 -5.73
N THR A 149 -11.29 -17.58 -5.27
CA THR A 149 -12.74 -17.88 -5.24
C THR A 149 -13.39 -17.78 -6.63
N LEU A 150 -12.94 -16.85 -7.46
CA LEU A 150 -13.50 -16.59 -8.79
C LEU A 150 -13.00 -17.58 -9.85
N PHE A 151 -11.82 -18.17 -9.63
CA PHE A 151 -11.13 -19.08 -10.56
C PHE A 151 -10.61 -20.30 -9.79
N PRO A 152 -11.53 -21.19 -9.34
CA PRO A 152 -11.20 -22.39 -8.56
C PRO A 152 -10.43 -23.43 -9.37
#